data_f4121ba3e7bc0f7099b7c00e3f81cc45
#
_entry.id   f4121ba3e7bc0f7099b7c00e3f81cc45
#
_cell.length_a   1.000
_cell.length_b   1.000
_cell.length_c   1.000
_cell.angle_alpha   90.00
_cell.angle_beta   90.00
_cell.angle_gamma   90.00
#
_symmetry.space_group_name_H-M   'P 1'
#
loop_
_entity.id
_entity.type
_entity.pdbx_description
1 polymer ?
#
loop_
_entity_poly.entity_id
_entity_poly.type
_entity_poly.pdbx_seq_one_letter_code
_entity_poly.pdbx_strand_id
1 'polypeptide(L)'
;MSALAVSPFATCPGLFQPSAAQDGLLLRLRIPGGLLTVPQCEAIADLADQFGGGYVEVTNRANVQIRELRAGITTEMLDRLQNLDLAAPLAAVDSLRNIMCSPTAGIDRLQLLDTRPFVAAWNRYLTTRPDFAVLSPKFSVCFDGGEAVSVRDRPNDISLVAVQIGEAVWFRLHLNLGDRGAAPCDVKVLVKPEESLQVLSAIAEIYRDYTSAIDTTKRRKPRLRELLHDWGVENFLQAVARHLPFPLQRSERTDNGSLTNGYQHLAIHSQRQTGLSYIGTILPLGRLETQQLRGLATLAAHYGSGILRFTPWQNVLLPDLQTSQIAVVQQKVEQLGLHTSATHPQSAIVACSGTTGCKSSATNTQADALALATYLEEHIALDCPINIHFSGCEKSCAQHHTSDIALVGVAQNGYEAYHVYVGEDASDEDSTKFGRSLYQNYAFTQLPGLIEQMLRVYQNQRSHSQETFKHFVNRYAIAELHQMLSSSSDCGLMGVKG
;
A
#
# COMPACT_ATOMS: atom_id res chain seq x y z
N MET A 1 -31.32 -5.04 17.61
CA MET A 1 -30.09 -5.64 17.04
C MET A 1 -30.23 -5.66 15.52
N SER A 2 -29.82 -4.62 14.83
CA SER A 2 -29.79 -4.61 13.36
C SER A 2 -28.46 -5.26 12.95
N ALA A 3 -28.49 -6.53 12.53
CA ALA A 3 -27.34 -7.17 11.92
C ALA A 3 -26.98 -6.38 10.66
N LEU A 4 -25.74 -5.92 10.57
CA LEU A 4 -25.19 -5.31 9.35
C LEU A 4 -25.43 -6.28 8.19
N ALA A 5 -26.16 -5.83 7.18
CA ALA A 5 -26.53 -6.67 6.05
C ALA A 5 -25.26 -7.08 5.27
N VAL A 6 -24.95 -8.37 5.28
CA VAL A 6 -23.88 -8.92 4.43
C VAL A 6 -24.38 -8.86 2.98
N SER A 7 -23.77 -8.03 2.16
CA SER A 7 -24.10 -7.97 0.73
C SER A 7 -23.57 -9.25 0.04
N PRO A 8 -24.44 -10.00 -0.67
CA PRO A 8 -24.02 -11.18 -1.43
C PRO A 8 -23.19 -10.83 -2.69
N PHE A 9 -23.15 -9.56 -3.07
CA PHE A 9 -22.34 -9.08 -4.20
C PHE A 9 -20.99 -8.63 -3.70
N ALA A 10 -19.92 -9.10 -4.34
CA ALA A 10 -18.52 -8.79 -4.01
C ALA A 10 -18.22 -7.29 -4.14
N THR A 11 -18.65 -6.53 -3.16
CA THR A 11 -18.29 -5.12 -2.95
C THR A 11 -16.98 -5.04 -2.18
N CYS A 12 -16.26 -3.92 -2.28
CA CYS A 12 -15.10 -3.68 -1.42
C CYS A 12 -15.52 -3.76 0.05
N PRO A 13 -14.79 -4.48 0.91
CA PRO A 13 -15.10 -4.51 2.34
C PRO A 13 -15.09 -3.09 2.92
N GLY A 14 -16.04 -2.80 3.78
CA GLY A 14 -16.20 -1.55 4.51
C GLY A 14 -16.63 -1.81 5.94
N LEU A 15 -16.73 -0.76 6.73
CA LEU A 15 -17.22 -0.85 8.11
C LEU A 15 -18.70 -1.24 8.15
N PHE A 16 -19.52 -0.60 7.32
CA PHE A 16 -20.97 -0.82 7.27
C PHE A 16 -21.38 -2.01 6.39
N GLN A 17 -20.47 -2.50 5.57
CA GLN A 17 -20.68 -3.62 4.66
C GLN A 17 -19.46 -4.54 4.70
N PRO A 18 -19.30 -5.35 5.75
CA PRO A 18 -18.24 -6.34 5.82
C PRO A 18 -18.41 -7.37 4.70
N SER A 19 -17.29 -7.91 4.22
CA SER A 19 -17.26 -8.93 3.17
C SER A 19 -16.99 -10.30 3.78
N ALA A 20 -17.66 -11.33 3.27
CA ALA A 20 -17.37 -12.71 3.65
C ALA A 20 -15.97 -13.13 3.14
N ALA A 21 -15.20 -13.79 3.99
CA ALA A 21 -13.91 -14.40 3.73
C ALA A 21 -13.92 -15.86 4.26
N GLN A 22 -12.85 -16.63 4.06
CA GLN A 22 -12.81 -18.01 4.56
C GLN A 22 -12.70 -18.08 6.07
N ASP A 23 -12.02 -17.11 6.67
CA ASP A 23 -11.76 -16.97 8.11
C ASP A 23 -12.88 -16.22 8.86
N GLY A 24 -13.97 -15.85 8.21
CA GLY A 24 -15.08 -15.10 8.80
C GLY A 24 -15.47 -13.87 7.98
N LEU A 25 -15.91 -12.81 8.66
CA LEU A 25 -16.15 -11.53 8.00
C LEU A 25 -14.90 -10.66 8.04
N LEU A 26 -14.68 -9.94 6.95
CA LEU A 26 -13.63 -8.93 6.78
C LEU A 26 -14.26 -7.54 6.84
N LEU A 27 -13.83 -6.75 7.79
CA LEU A 27 -14.20 -5.35 7.98
C LEU A 27 -13.03 -4.45 7.59
N ARG A 28 -13.30 -3.28 7.02
CA ARG A 28 -12.25 -2.30 6.67
C ARG A 28 -12.66 -0.90 7.08
N LEU A 29 -11.78 -0.29 7.90
CA LEU A 29 -11.84 1.12 8.25
C LEU A 29 -11.03 1.94 7.24
N ARG A 30 -11.60 3.04 6.78
CA ARG A 30 -10.90 4.01 5.94
C ARG A 30 -10.17 4.99 6.84
N ILE A 31 -8.87 5.12 6.64
CA ILE A 31 -8.01 6.03 7.41
C ILE A 31 -7.46 7.09 6.43
N PRO A 32 -8.16 8.22 6.26
CA PRO A 32 -7.71 9.27 5.36
C PRO A 32 -6.29 9.73 5.67
N GLY A 33 -5.39 9.58 4.68
CA GLY A 33 -3.96 9.90 4.83
C GLY A 33 -3.16 8.94 5.72
N GLY A 34 -3.76 7.87 6.24
CA GLY A 34 -3.07 6.88 7.08
C GLY A 34 -2.75 7.36 8.50
N LEU A 35 -3.26 8.52 8.96
CA LEU A 35 -2.95 9.10 10.26
C LEU A 35 -3.94 8.64 11.32
N LEU A 36 -3.42 8.19 12.47
CA LEU A 36 -4.20 7.75 13.63
C LEU A 36 -3.69 8.41 14.90
N THR A 37 -4.61 8.93 15.69
CA THR A 37 -4.36 9.37 17.08
C THR A 37 -4.38 8.18 18.04
N VAL A 38 -3.80 8.36 19.23
CA VAL A 38 -3.81 7.32 20.29
C VAL A 38 -5.24 6.84 20.62
N PRO A 39 -6.26 7.71 20.83
CA PRO A 39 -7.63 7.24 21.08
C PRO A 39 -8.22 6.43 19.91
N GLN A 40 -7.84 6.75 18.67
CA GLN A 40 -8.25 5.98 17.50
C GLN A 40 -7.58 4.60 17.47
N CYS A 41 -6.28 4.51 17.79
CA CYS A 41 -5.56 3.24 17.89
C CYS A 41 -6.18 2.32 18.95
N GLU A 42 -6.52 2.87 20.12
CA GLU A 42 -7.20 2.13 21.20
C GLU A 42 -8.58 1.61 20.76
N ALA A 43 -9.38 2.45 20.10
CA ALA A 43 -10.69 2.02 19.61
C ALA A 43 -10.59 0.93 18.54
N ILE A 44 -9.58 0.99 17.68
CA ILE A 44 -9.32 -0.04 16.66
C ILE A 44 -8.86 -1.35 17.32
N ALA A 45 -7.99 -1.28 18.33
CA ALA A 45 -7.53 -2.44 19.08
C ALA A 45 -8.70 -3.10 19.84
N ASP A 46 -9.55 -2.30 20.51
CA ASP A 46 -10.75 -2.81 21.19
C ASP A 46 -11.73 -3.47 20.22
N LEU A 47 -11.90 -2.89 19.03
CA LEU A 47 -12.73 -3.48 17.97
C LEU A 47 -12.19 -4.84 17.52
N ALA A 48 -10.87 -4.96 17.35
CA ALA A 48 -10.23 -6.21 16.95
C ALA A 48 -10.29 -7.29 18.06
N ASP A 49 -10.13 -6.91 19.32
CA ASP A 49 -10.21 -7.82 20.46
C ASP A 49 -11.64 -8.34 20.69
N GLN A 50 -12.65 -7.45 20.58
CA GLN A 50 -14.03 -7.78 20.91
C GLN A 50 -14.74 -8.53 19.78
N PHE A 51 -14.44 -8.22 18.52
CA PHE A 51 -15.21 -8.70 17.37
C PHE A 51 -14.39 -9.46 16.35
N GLY A 52 -13.06 -9.32 16.32
CA GLY A 52 -12.15 -9.93 15.36
C GLY A 52 -11.20 -10.94 15.97
N GLY A 53 -10.11 -11.24 15.28
CA GLY A 53 -9.08 -12.20 15.66
C GLY A 53 -8.01 -11.68 16.65
N GLY A 54 -8.17 -10.48 17.24
CA GLY A 54 -7.18 -9.88 18.16
C GLY A 54 -5.97 -9.24 17.45
N TYR A 55 -6.09 -8.98 16.16
CA TYR A 55 -5.07 -8.30 15.35
C TYR A 55 -5.69 -7.39 14.29
N VAL A 56 -4.88 -6.51 13.74
CA VAL A 56 -5.23 -5.65 12.61
C VAL A 56 -4.25 -5.83 11.46
N GLU A 57 -4.70 -5.56 10.24
CA GLU A 57 -3.84 -5.57 9.05
C GLU A 57 -3.88 -4.20 8.37
N VAL A 58 -2.71 -3.62 8.15
CA VAL A 58 -2.54 -2.40 7.37
C VAL A 58 -2.58 -2.76 5.87
N THR A 59 -3.38 -2.03 5.11
CA THR A 59 -3.53 -2.31 3.68
C THR A 59 -2.52 -1.52 2.85
N ASN A 60 -2.34 -1.90 1.58
CA ASN A 60 -1.56 -1.16 0.59
C ASN A 60 -2.14 0.24 0.24
N ARG A 61 -3.14 0.72 1.00
CA ARG A 61 -3.70 2.08 0.96
C ARG A 61 -3.65 2.76 2.30
N ALA A 62 -2.84 2.26 3.24
CA ALA A 62 -2.74 2.75 4.61
C ALA A 62 -4.10 2.74 5.37
N ASN A 63 -5.06 1.93 4.93
CA ASN A 63 -6.29 1.66 5.66
C ASN A 63 -6.09 0.48 6.62
N VAL A 64 -6.99 0.31 7.58
CA VAL A 64 -6.98 -0.82 8.52
C VAL A 64 -8.08 -1.80 8.17
N GLN A 65 -7.75 -3.09 8.20
CA GLN A 65 -8.76 -4.13 8.15
C GLN A 65 -8.68 -5.04 9.38
N ILE A 66 -9.83 -5.56 9.76
CA ILE A 66 -9.99 -6.52 10.85
C ILE A 66 -10.66 -7.75 10.25
N ARG A 67 -10.14 -8.90 10.59
CA ARG A 67 -10.56 -10.20 10.06
C ARG A 67 -11.15 -11.07 11.16
N GLU A 68 -11.65 -12.22 10.75
CA GLU A 68 -12.21 -13.26 11.64
C GLU A 68 -13.42 -12.79 12.45
N LEU A 69 -14.15 -11.74 11.98
CA LEU A 69 -15.38 -11.37 12.66
C LEU A 69 -16.42 -12.47 12.49
N ARG A 70 -17.03 -12.85 13.60
CA ARG A 70 -18.10 -13.85 13.64
C ARG A 70 -19.50 -13.24 13.63
N ALA A 71 -19.59 -11.95 13.98
CA ALA A 71 -20.83 -11.19 14.04
C ALA A 71 -20.60 -9.73 13.65
N GLY A 72 -21.68 -8.97 13.44
CA GLY A 72 -21.58 -7.53 13.24
C GLY A 72 -21.18 -6.82 14.54
N ILE A 73 -20.68 -5.60 14.39
CA ILE A 73 -20.33 -4.73 15.53
C ILE A 73 -21.59 -4.18 16.19
N THR A 74 -21.49 -3.82 17.48
CA THR A 74 -22.60 -3.20 18.22
C THR A 74 -22.80 -1.73 17.86
N THR A 75 -23.96 -1.18 18.20
CA THR A 75 -24.25 0.25 17.99
C THR A 75 -23.29 1.11 18.79
N GLU A 76 -23.00 0.74 20.04
CA GLU A 76 -22.07 1.46 20.91
C GLU A 76 -20.65 1.53 20.32
N MET A 77 -20.18 0.43 19.71
CA MET A 77 -18.90 0.43 19.03
C MET A 77 -18.94 1.32 17.78
N LEU A 78 -20.01 1.26 16.99
CA LEU A 78 -20.17 2.12 15.82
C LEU A 78 -20.19 3.60 16.21
N ASP A 79 -20.98 3.98 17.23
CA ASP A 79 -21.05 5.35 17.74
C ASP A 79 -19.67 5.84 18.21
N ARG A 80 -18.92 4.98 18.91
CA ARG A 80 -17.54 5.28 19.31
C ARG A 80 -16.61 5.53 18.13
N LEU A 81 -16.70 4.71 17.09
CA LEU A 81 -15.91 4.88 15.86
C LEU A 81 -16.28 6.16 15.12
N GLN A 82 -17.57 6.52 15.07
CA GLN A 82 -18.04 7.77 14.47
C GLN A 82 -17.55 9.00 15.26
N ASN A 83 -17.65 8.96 16.58
CA ASN A 83 -17.18 10.03 17.45
C ASN A 83 -15.66 10.27 17.37
N LEU A 84 -14.92 9.27 16.93
CA LEU A 84 -13.47 9.32 16.69
C LEU A 84 -13.10 9.54 15.21
N ASP A 85 -14.04 9.91 14.35
CA ASP A 85 -13.83 10.08 12.89
C ASP A 85 -13.27 8.82 12.17
N LEU A 86 -13.39 7.64 12.78
CA LEU A 86 -13.02 6.36 12.17
C LEU A 86 -14.10 5.83 11.22
N ALA A 87 -15.32 6.34 11.34
CA ALA A 87 -16.44 6.03 10.47
C ALA A 87 -17.14 7.34 10.03
N ALA A 88 -17.68 7.35 8.81
CA ALA A 88 -18.50 8.46 8.36
C ALA A 88 -19.86 8.48 9.09
N PRO A 89 -20.44 9.67 9.35
CA PRO A 89 -21.80 9.76 9.88
C PRO A 89 -22.84 9.08 8.96
N LEU A 90 -22.60 9.13 7.66
CA LEU A 90 -23.45 8.52 6.63
C LEU A 90 -22.77 7.25 6.08
N ALA A 91 -23.34 6.09 6.37
CA ALA A 91 -22.84 4.78 5.91
C ALA A 91 -22.60 4.73 4.38
N ALA A 92 -23.46 5.41 3.62
CA ALA A 92 -23.45 5.39 2.16
C ALA A 92 -22.17 5.96 1.52
N VAL A 93 -21.48 6.88 2.23
CA VAL A 93 -20.27 7.55 1.74
C VAL A 93 -19.00 7.14 2.46
N ASP A 94 -19.09 6.29 3.48
CA ASP A 94 -17.91 5.86 4.24
C ASP A 94 -16.82 5.22 3.36
N SER A 95 -17.21 4.43 2.40
CA SER A 95 -16.26 3.78 1.47
C SER A 95 -15.48 4.77 0.58
N LEU A 96 -15.97 6.00 0.40
CA LEU A 96 -15.35 7.05 -0.41
C LEU A 96 -14.21 7.77 0.31
N ARG A 97 -14.08 7.59 1.64
CA ARG A 97 -12.98 8.14 2.45
C ARG A 97 -11.63 7.50 2.14
N ASN A 98 -11.48 6.94 0.97
CA ASN A 98 -10.28 6.28 0.49
C ASN A 98 -9.28 7.30 -0.06
N ILE A 99 -8.66 8.06 0.84
CA ILE A 99 -7.75 9.17 0.55
C ILE A 99 -6.35 8.80 1.00
N MET A 100 -5.39 8.93 0.08
CA MET A 100 -3.98 8.63 0.34
C MET A 100 -3.17 9.93 0.37
N CYS A 101 -2.15 10.00 1.22
CA CYS A 101 -1.06 10.97 1.10
C CYS A 101 0.27 10.32 1.50
N SER A 102 1.38 11.04 1.29
CA SER A 102 2.66 10.59 1.82
C SER A 102 2.58 10.41 3.34
N PRO A 103 3.10 9.29 3.89
CA PRO A 103 3.17 9.12 5.34
C PRO A 103 4.12 10.11 6.01
N THR A 104 4.99 10.77 5.25
CA THR A 104 5.90 11.81 5.75
C THR A 104 5.40 13.24 5.50
N ALA A 105 4.14 13.41 5.06
CA ALA A 105 3.54 14.73 4.86
C ALA A 105 3.63 15.58 6.13
N GLY A 106 4.08 16.83 5.98
CA GLY A 106 4.29 17.79 7.07
C GLY A 106 5.59 17.62 7.86
N ILE A 107 6.33 16.52 7.65
CA ILE A 107 7.60 16.24 8.37
C ILE A 107 8.79 15.99 7.43
N ASP A 108 8.54 15.77 6.15
CA ASP A 108 9.58 15.49 5.16
C ASP A 108 10.40 16.75 4.84
N ARG A 109 11.71 16.57 4.72
CA ARG A 109 12.65 17.68 4.43
C ARG A 109 12.56 18.18 2.99
N LEU A 110 12.15 17.32 2.06
CA LEU A 110 12.06 17.63 0.63
C LEU A 110 10.68 18.12 0.23
N GLN A 111 9.65 17.96 1.08
CA GLN A 111 8.30 18.34 0.72
C GLN A 111 8.18 19.80 0.27
N LEU A 112 7.47 20.02 -0.81
CA LEU A 112 7.11 21.34 -1.34
C LEU A 112 5.89 21.90 -0.61
N LEU A 113 4.95 21.01 -0.24
CA LEU A 113 3.66 21.38 0.34
C LEU A 113 3.19 20.34 1.35
N ASP A 114 2.70 20.79 2.52
CA ASP A 114 2.04 19.89 3.47
C ASP A 114 0.64 19.50 2.96
N THR A 115 0.45 18.23 2.65
CA THR A 115 -0.79 17.73 2.05
C THR A 115 -1.88 17.35 3.06
N ARG A 116 -1.59 17.29 4.36
CA ARG A 116 -2.56 16.92 5.41
C ARG A 116 -3.82 17.81 5.44
N PRO A 117 -3.73 19.14 5.29
CA PRO A 117 -4.92 19.99 5.23
C PRO A 117 -5.86 19.66 4.06
N PHE A 118 -5.29 19.26 2.90
CA PHE A 118 -6.07 18.89 1.71
C PHE A 118 -6.78 17.54 1.90
N VAL A 119 -6.11 16.57 2.53
CA VAL A 119 -6.73 15.31 2.95
C VAL A 119 -7.93 15.56 3.86
N ALA A 120 -7.76 16.40 4.89
CA ALA A 120 -8.83 16.72 5.82
C ALA A 120 -10.01 17.46 5.14
N ALA A 121 -9.72 18.42 4.26
CA ALA A 121 -10.73 19.17 3.53
C ALA A 121 -11.52 18.26 2.58
N TRP A 122 -10.84 17.40 1.82
CA TRP A 122 -11.49 16.45 0.91
C TRP A 122 -12.31 15.39 1.66
N ASN A 123 -11.80 14.85 2.77
CA ASN A 123 -12.55 13.92 3.62
C ASN A 123 -13.84 14.56 4.15
N ARG A 124 -13.76 15.77 4.67
CA ARG A 124 -14.94 16.52 5.15
C ARG A 124 -15.96 16.75 4.04
N TYR A 125 -15.49 17.14 2.85
CA TYR A 125 -16.36 17.35 1.70
C TYR A 125 -17.12 16.08 1.31
N LEU A 126 -16.42 14.94 1.21
CA LEU A 126 -17.06 13.66 0.87
C LEU A 126 -18.11 13.22 1.89
N THR A 127 -17.83 13.41 3.19
CA THR A 127 -18.73 12.94 4.26
C THR A 127 -20.01 13.76 4.36
N THR A 128 -20.07 14.95 3.75
CA THR A 128 -21.28 15.81 3.69
C THR A 128 -22.08 15.64 2.40
N ARG A 129 -21.72 14.73 1.50
CA ARG A 129 -22.30 14.55 0.17
C ARG A 129 -22.98 13.19 0.00
N PRO A 130 -24.22 13.01 0.50
CA PRO A 130 -24.95 11.75 0.36
C PRO A 130 -25.24 11.38 -1.10
N ASP A 131 -25.31 12.36 -2.00
CA ASP A 131 -25.48 12.18 -3.43
C ASP A 131 -24.28 11.44 -4.10
N PHE A 132 -23.11 11.43 -3.47
CA PHE A 132 -21.96 10.65 -3.93
C PHE A 132 -22.04 9.16 -3.60
N ALA A 133 -23.09 8.72 -2.89
CA ALA A 133 -23.31 7.29 -2.64
C ALA A 133 -23.39 6.44 -3.91
N VAL A 134 -23.69 7.04 -5.07
CA VAL A 134 -23.70 6.36 -6.37
C VAL A 134 -22.30 6.03 -6.90
N LEU A 135 -21.28 6.71 -6.43
CA LEU A 135 -19.89 6.48 -6.86
C LEU A 135 -19.39 5.09 -6.47
N SER A 136 -18.39 4.61 -7.20
CA SER A 136 -17.74 3.33 -6.89
C SER A 136 -17.09 3.37 -5.50
N PRO A 137 -17.24 2.35 -4.63
CA PRO A 137 -16.55 2.27 -3.35
C PRO A 137 -15.02 2.14 -3.50
N LYS A 138 -14.53 2.03 -4.72
CA LYS A 138 -13.10 2.04 -5.06
C LYS A 138 -12.62 3.42 -5.51
N PHE A 139 -13.48 4.43 -5.55
CA PHE A 139 -13.06 5.81 -5.85
C PHE A 139 -12.01 6.27 -4.85
N SER A 140 -10.92 6.84 -5.35
CA SER A 140 -9.75 7.14 -4.54
C SER A 140 -9.00 8.37 -5.04
N VAL A 141 -8.55 9.18 -4.08
CA VAL A 141 -7.75 10.40 -4.34
C VAL A 141 -6.44 10.30 -3.58
N CYS A 142 -5.37 10.74 -4.20
CA CYS A 142 -4.03 10.81 -3.63
C CYS A 142 -3.51 12.24 -3.65
N PHE A 143 -2.85 12.65 -2.58
CA PHE A 143 -2.10 13.89 -2.48
C PHE A 143 -0.62 13.56 -2.24
N ASP A 144 0.26 14.06 -3.11
CA ASP A 144 1.71 13.95 -2.98
C ASP A 144 2.30 15.36 -2.90
N GLY A 145 2.95 15.67 -1.80
CA GLY A 145 3.50 17.02 -1.53
C GLY A 145 4.94 17.19 -2.02
N GLY A 146 5.49 16.24 -2.80
CA GLY A 146 6.89 16.23 -3.23
C GLY A 146 7.83 15.70 -2.15
N GLU A 147 7.33 14.83 -1.26
CA GLU A 147 8.11 14.18 -0.23
C GLU A 147 9.11 13.18 -0.80
N ALA A 148 10.18 12.89 -0.06
CA ALA A 148 11.10 11.79 -0.36
C ALA A 148 10.37 10.42 -0.34
N VAL A 149 9.40 10.26 0.56
CA VAL A 149 8.49 9.10 0.59
C VAL A 149 7.27 9.41 -0.28
N SER A 150 7.46 9.42 -1.59
CA SER A 150 6.44 9.76 -2.58
C SER A 150 5.41 8.63 -2.72
N VAL A 151 4.15 9.00 -2.95
CA VAL A 151 3.02 8.09 -3.22
C VAL A 151 2.42 8.27 -4.62
N ARG A 152 3.08 9.05 -5.48
CA ARG A 152 2.60 9.39 -6.83
C ARG A 152 2.45 8.18 -7.76
N ASP A 153 3.23 7.12 -7.53
CA ASP A 153 3.22 5.85 -8.26
C ASP A 153 2.14 4.88 -7.77
N ARG A 154 1.45 5.23 -6.69
CA ARG A 154 0.42 4.35 -6.11
C ARG A 154 -0.88 4.43 -6.92
N PRO A 155 -1.51 3.27 -7.22
CA PRO A 155 -2.75 3.24 -7.99
C PRO A 155 -3.88 4.00 -7.29
N ASN A 156 -4.28 5.14 -7.83
CA ASN A 156 -5.44 5.94 -7.41
C ASN A 156 -6.23 6.37 -8.64
N ASP A 157 -7.49 6.75 -8.51
CA ASP A 157 -8.26 7.28 -9.65
C ASP A 157 -7.78 8.69 -10.01
N ILE A 158 -7.43 9.50 -8.98
CA ILE A 158 -6.93 10.87 -9.12
C ILE A 158 -5.70 11.02 -8.22
N SER A 159 -4.65 11.68 -8.71
CA SER A 159 -3.55 12.15 -7.87
C SER A 159 -3.25 13.63 -8.13
N LEU A 160 -3.06 14.38 -7.06
CA LEU A 160 -2.56 15.75 -7.05
C LEU A 160 -1.13 15.74 -6.54
N VAL A 161 -0.17 16.00 -7.44
CA VAL A 161 1.26 15.90 -7.16
C VAL A 161 1.85 17.30 -7.14
N ALA A 162 2.42 17.71 -6.01
CA ALA A 162 3.05 19.01 -5.86
C ALA A 162 4.30 19.12 -6.74
N VAL A 163 4.39 20.24 -7.47
CA VAL A 163 5.53 20.60 -8.34
C VAL A 163 5.88 22.06 -8.16
N GLN A 164 7.18 22.36 -8.23
CA GLN A 164 7.67 23.75 -8.21
C GLN A 164 7.69 24.31 -9.62
N ILE A 165 7.01 25.43 -9.83
CA ILE A 165 7.02 26.17 -11.11
C ILE A 165 7.36 27.65 -10.83
N GLY A 166 8.56 28.05 -11.19
CA GLY A 166 9.09 29.35 -10.76
C GLY A 166 9.18 29.40 -9.23
N GLU A 167 8.61 30.43 -8.62
CA GLU A 167 8.57 30.59 -7.17
C GLU A 167 7.34 29.98 -6.52
N ALA A 168 6.35 29.53 -7.30
CA ALA A 168 5.08 28.99 -6.80
C ALA A 168 5.05 27.46 -6.80
N VAL A 169 4.34 26.91 -5.81
CA VAL A 169 4.01 25.47 -5.76
C VAL A 169 2.63 25.27 -6.37
N TRP A 170 2.54 24.29 -7.24
CA TRP A 170 1.32 23.87 -7.92
C TRP A 170 1.07 22.39 -7.67
N PHE A 171 -0.17 21.94 -7.77
CA PHE A 171 -0.48 20.54 -7.98
C PHE A 171 -0.57 20.24 -9.47
N ARG A 172 0.08 19.16 -9.88
CA ARG A 172 -0.11 18.54 -11.19
C ARG A 172 -1.19 17.48 -11.08
N LEU A 173 -2.20 17.58 -11.92
CA LEU A 173 -3.31 16.62 -11.94
C LEU A 173 -2.89 15.37 -12.71
N HIS A 174 -3.02 14.22 -12.06
CA HIS A 174 -2.88 12.90 -12.67
C HIS A 174 -4.21 12.15 -12.61
N LEU A 175 -4.58 11.46 -13.68
CA LEU A 175 -5.78 10.63 -13.78
C LEU A 175 -5.40 9.20 -14.17
N ASN A 176 -6.07 8.22 -13.61
CA ASN A 176 -5.84 6.83 -13.96
C ASN A 176 -6.55 6.47 -15.27
N LEU A 177 -5.77 6.31 -16.33
CA LEU A 177 -6.21 5.96 -17.67
C LEU A 177 -5.94 4.48 -18.01
N GLY A 178 -5.15 3.81 -17.19
CA GLY A 178 -4.64 2.47 -17.44
C GLY A 178 -5.47 1.35 -16.82
N ASP A 179 -4.95 0.15 -16.94
CA ASP A 179 -5.52 -1.06 -16.40
C ASP A 179 -5.48 -1.11 -14.87
N ARG A 180 -5.98 -2.20 -14.33
CA ARG A 180 -6.00 -2.42 -12.88
C ARG A 180 -4.57 -2.44 -12.32
N GLY A 181 -4.29 -1.54 -11.40
CA GLY A 181 -2.99 -1.43 -10.75
C GLY A 181 -2.05 -0.40 -11.37
N ALA A 182 -2.41 0.18 -12.53
CA ALA A 182 -1.62 1.24 -13.14
C ALA A 182 -1.61 2.50 -12.26
N ALA A 183 -0.47 3.19 -12.23
CA ALA A 183 -0.35 4.52 -11.66
C ALA A 183 -1.14 5.55 -12.48
N PRO A 184 -1.63 6.63 -11.86
CA PRO A 184 -2.24 7.74 -12.60
C PRO A 184 -1.23 8.44 -13.49
N CYS A 185 -1.69 8.87 -14.68
CA CYS A 185 -0.88 9.56 -15.68
C CYS A 185 -1.08 11.07 -15.59
N ASP A 186 -0.02 11.85 -15.82
CA ASP A 186 -0.08 13.30 -15.95
C ASP A 186 -0.97 13.73 -17.13
N VAL A 187 -2.04 14.46 -16.84
CA VAL A 187 -2.94 15.02 -17.86
C VAL A 187 -2.60 16.47 -18.24
N LYS A 188 -1.40 16.92 -17.87
CA LYS A 188 -0.83 18.23 -18.21
C LYS A 188 -1.65 19.43 -17.72
N VAL A 189 -2.32 19.26 -16.59
CA VAL A 189 -3.11 20.29 -15.92
C VAL A 189 -2.45 20.67 -14.61
N LEU A 190 -2.31 21.97 -14.40
CA LEU A 190 -1.83 22.59 -13.17
C LEU A 190 -3.01 23.15 -12.38
N VAL A 191 -3.02 22.91 -11.08
CA VAL A 191 -4.04 23.35 -10.14
C VAL A 191 -3.35 24.08 -9.00
N LYS A 192 -3.79 25.30 -8.68
CA LYS A 192 -3.27 25.95 -7.48
C LYS A 192 -3.73 25.20 -6.23
N PRO A 193 -2.92 25.15 -5.16
CA PRO A 193 -3.31 24.46 -3.93
C PRO A 193 -4.69 24.87 -3.42
N GLU A 194 -5.00 26.16 -3.41
CA GLU A 194 -6.29 26.72 -2.98
C GLU A 194 -7.48 26.34 -3.87
N GLU A 195 -7.25 25.99 -5.13
CA GLU A 195 -8.25 25.58 -6.12
C GLU A 195 -8.51 24.06 -6.10
N SER A 196 -7.68 23.28 -5.40
CA SER A 196 -7.66 21.82 -5.46
C SER A 196 -9.00 21.17 -5.05
N LEU A 197 -9.65 21.69 -4.01
CA LEU A 197 -10.94 21.17 -3.56
C LEU A 197 -12.04 21.39 -4.61
N GLN A 198 -12.04 22.55 -5.28
CA GLN A 198 -13.02 22.85 -6.32
C GLN A 198 -12.83 21.97 -7.56
N VAL A 199 -11.58 21.71 -7.96
CA VAL A 199 -11.27 20.80 -9.07
C VAL A 199 -11.70 19.37 -8.73
N LEU A 200 -11.39 18.87 -7.54
CA LEU A 200 -11.81 17.54 -7.10
C LEU A 200 -13.34 17.43 -7.01
N SER A 201 -14.02 18.48 -6.54
CA SER A 201 -15.47 18.56 -6.49
C SER A 201 -16.08 18.45 -7.88
N ALA A 202 -15.61 19.26 -8.84
CA ALA A 202 -16.09 19.23 -10.22
C ALA A 202 -15.90 17.84 -10.86
N ILE A 203 -14.73 17.21 -10.66
CA ILE A 203 -14.48 15.83 -11.14
C ILE A 203 -15.46 14.84 -10.53
N ALA A 204 -15.69 14.90 -9.22
CA ALA A 204 -16.59 13.98 -8.52
C ALA A 204 -18.06 14.17 -8.92
N GLU A 205 -18.49 15.40 -9.17
CA GLU A 205 -19.86 15.73 -9.63
C GLU A 205 -20.11 15.20 -11.04
N ILE A 206 -19.19 15.41 -11.97
CA ILE A 206 -19.29 14.86 -13.32
C ILE A 206 -19.31 13.33 -13.28
N TYR A 207 -18.48 12.72 -12.45
CA TYR A 207 -18.46 11.27 -12.28
C TYR A 207 -19.76 10.74 -11.64
N ARG A 208 -20.35 11.46 -10.69
CA ARG A 208 -21.67 11.17 -10.13
C ARG A 208 -22.73 11.18 -11.23
N ASP A 209 -22.78 12.24 -12.05
CA ASP A 209 -23.78 12.41 -13.09
C ASP A 209 -23.65 11.31 -14.16
N TYR A 210 -22.42 10.98 -14.58
CA TYR A 210 -22.16 9.85 -15.45
C TYR A 210 -22.65 8.52 -14.85
N THR A 211 -22.34 8.27 -13.57
CA THR A 211 -22.74 7.02 -12.89
C THR A 211 -24.26 6.93 -12.75
N SER A 212 -24.93 8.05 -12.47
CA SER A 212 -26.39 8.12 -12.32
C SER A 212 -27.13 7.88 -13.63
N ALA A 213 -26.50 8.18 -14.78
CA ALA A 213 -27.08 7.94 -16.10
C ALA A 213 -26.98 6.47 -16.56
N ILE A 214 -26.16 5.65 -15.87
CA ILE A 214 -25.97 4.24 -16.20
C ILE A 214 -26.90 3.38 -15.33
N ASP A 215 -27.59 2.41 -15.96
CA ASP A 215 -28.36 1.40 -15.21
C ASP A 215 -27.41 0.45 -14.46
N THR A 216 -27.26 0.70 -13.15
CA THR A 216 -26.39 -0.11 -12.26
C THR A 216 -27.16 -1.25 -11.58
N THR A 217 -28.44 -1.46 -11.86
CA THR A 217 -29.25 -2.51 -11.21
C THR A 217 -28.73 -3.93 -11.49
N LYS A 218 -28.02 -4.12 -12.61
CA LYS A 218 -27.51 -5.41 -13.05
C LYS A 218 -25.99 -5.56 -13.02
N ARG A 219 -25.24 -4.50 -12.67
CA ARG A 219 -23.76 -4.49 -12.74
C ARG A 219 -23.16 -3.70 -11.58
N ARG A 220 -21.84 -3.89 -11.38
CA ARG A 220 -21.05 -3.03 -10.48
C ARG A 220 -21.13 -1.56 -10.92
N LYS A 221 -20.99 -0.65 -9.98
CA LYS A 221 -20.84 0.78 -10.27
C LYS A 221 -19.62 1.02 -11.17
N PRO A 222 -19.71 1.86 -12.22
CA PRO A 222 -18.60 2.16 -13.11
C PRO A 222 -17.44 2.81 -12.34
N ARG A 223 -16.24 2.73 -12.88
CA ARG A 223 -15.05 3.40 -12.36
C ARG A 223 -14.84 4.73 -13.10
N LEU A 224 -14.15 5.69 -12.45
CA LEU A 224 -13.79 6.96 -13.10
C LEU A 224 -13.07 6.74 -14.44
N ARG A 225 -12.16 5.75 -14.51
CA ARG A 225 -11.45 5.40 -15.77
C ARG A 225 -12.40 4.98 -16.91
N GLU A 226 -13.56 4.41 -16.61
CA GLU A 226 -14.55 4.05 -17.65
C GLU A 226 -15.18 5.31 -18.26
N LEU A 227 -15.50 6.30 -17.44
CA LEU A 227 -15.90 7.63 -17.90
C LEU A 227 -14.79 8.27 -18.77
N LEU A 228 -13.54 8.22 -18.30
CA LEU A 228 -12.41 8.79 -19.04
C LEU A 228 -12.17 8.09 -20.39
N HIS A 229 -12.40 6.79 -20.45
CA HIS A 229 -12.34 6.01 -21.68
C HIS A 229 -13.48 6.38 -22.64
N ASP A 230 -14.73 6.46 -22.13
CA ASP A 230 -15.91 6.72 -22.94
C ASP A 230 -15.93 8.14 -23.52
N TRP A 231 -15.50 9.13 -22.74
CA TRP A 231 -15.52 10.54 -23.19
C TRP A 231 -14.21 11.01 -23.81
N GLY A 232 -13.10 10.35 -23.49
CA GLY A 232 -11.76 10.86 -23.73
C GLY A 232 -11.37 11.94 -22.72
N VAL A 233 -10.09 11.99 -22.39
CA VAL A 233 -9.55 12.90 -21.35
C VAL A 233 -9.82 14.37 -21.66
N GLU A 234 -9.69 14.78 -22.93
CA GLU A 234 -9.84 16.18 -23.30
C GLU A 234 -11.29 16.67 -23.14
N ASN A 235 -12.29 15.90 -23.60
CA ASN A 235 -13.70 16.24 -23.40
C ASN A 235 -14.09 16.25 -21.91
N PHE A 236 -13.52 15.32 -21.13
CA PHE A 236 -13.71 15.28 -19.70
C PHE A 236 -13.15 16.53 -19.02
N LEU A 237 -11.93 16.96 -19.35
CA LEU A 237 -11.32 18.17 -18.80
C LEU A 237 -12.05 19.45 -19.23
N GLN A 238 -12.62 19.50 -20.44
CA GLN A 238 -13.50 20.58 -20.84
C GLN A 238 -14.79 20.62 -20.00
N ALA A 239 -15.37 19.47 -19.69
CA ALA A 239 -16.51 19.40 -18.80
C ALA A 239 -16.15 19.87 -17.39
N VAL A 240 -15.01 19.46 -16.83
CA VAL A 240 -14.49 19.95 -15.54
C VAL A 240 -14.33 21.47 -15.57
N ALA A 241 -13.72 22.03 -16.61
CA ALA A 241 -13.52 23.48 -16.73
C ALA A 241 -14.83 24.29 -16.71
N ARG A 242 -15.94 23.73 -17.25
CA ARG A 242 -17.25 24.40 -17.21
C ARG A 242 -17.87 24.46 -15.81
N HIS A 243 -17.44 23.60 -14.88
CA HIS A 243 -17.90 23.57 -13.48
C HIS A 243 -17.05 24.47 -12.57
N LEU A 244 -15.97 25.06 -13.10
CA LEU A 244 -15.04 25.87 -12.32
C LEU A 244 -15.23 27.37 -12.60
N PRO A 245 -15.08 28.25 -11.58
CA PRO A 245 -15.13 29.71 -11.77
C PRO A 245 -13.81 30.28 -12.32
N PHE A 246 -12.81 29.43 -12.63
CA PHE A 246 -11.50 29.78 -13.17
C PHE A 246 -11.09 28.79 -14.28
N PRO A 247 -10.21 29.19 -15.21
CA PRO A 247 -9.74 28.31 -16.27
C PRO A 247 -8.74 27.27 -15.73
N LEU A 248 -8.77 26.06 -16.26
CA LEU A 248 -7.72 25.06 -16.03
C LEU A 248 -6.44 25.49 -16.73
N GLN A 249 -5.34 25.56 -15.97
CA GLN A 249 -4.04 25.89 -16.54
C GLN A 249 -3.39 24.66 -17.17
N ARG A 250 -2.82 24.82 -18.36
CA ARG A 250 -2.11 23.75 -19.08
C ARG A 250 -0.60 23.94 -18.99
N SER A 251 0.15 22.84 -18.92
CA SER A 251 1.61 22.87 -18.92
C SER A 251 2.17 21.70 -19.71
N GLU A 252 2.90 21.98 -20.77
CA GLU A 252 3.60 20.98 -21.57
C GLU A 252 4.90 20.46 -20.88
N ARG A 253 5.35 21.09 -19.80
CA ARG A 253 6.50 20.58 -19.04
C ARG A 253 6.09 19.26 -18.38
N THR A 254 6.80 18.20 -18.70
CA THR A 254 6.68 16.90 -18.00
C THR A 254 7.30 17.00 -16.61
N ASP A 255 6.70 16.36 -15.64
CA ASP A 255 7.31 16.14 -14.34
C ASP A 255 8.34 15.01 -14.46
N ASN A 256 9.61 15.35 -14.50
CA ASN A 256 10.72 14.39 -14.45
C ASN A 256 11.10 14.02 -13.00
N GLY A 257 10.18 14.19 -12.06
CA GLY A 257 10.41 13.87 -10.66
C GLY A 257 10.95 12.45 -10.49
N SER A 258 12.19 12.34 -10.05
CA SER A 258 12.83 11.06 -9.74
C SER A 258 12.01 10.36 -8.66
N LEU A 259 11.57 9.13 -8.93
CA LEU A 259 11.08 8.24 -7.88
C LEU A 259 12.27 7.99 -6.94
N THR A 260 12.19 8.54 -5.74
CA THR A 260 13.21 8.32 -4.72
C THR A 260 13.14 6.88 -4.20
N ASN A 261 14.25 6.36 -3.68
CA ASN A 261 14.38 4.99 -3.17
C ASN A 261 13.21 4.61 -2.25
N GLY A 262 12.44 3.60 -2.63
CA GLY A 262 11.13 3.24 -2.09
C GLY A 262 11.07 2.80 -0.62
N TYR A 263 12.18 2.81 0.14
CA TYR A 263 12.23 2.32 1.53
C TYR A 263 12.56 3.40 2.57
N GLN A 264 12.55 4.69 2.20
CA GLN A 264 12.75 5.78 3.15
C GLN A 264 11.63 5.93 4.18
N HIS A 265 10.56 5.17 4.08
CA HIS A 265 9.51 5.02 5.09
C HIS A 265 9.93 4.06 6.23
N LEU A 266 11.08 3.39 6.16
CA LEU A 266 11.65 2.52 7.19
C LEU A 266 12.92 3.14 7.77
N ALA A 267 13.38 2.62 8.91
CA ALA A 267 14.53 3.11 9.66
C ALA A 267 14.29 4.48 10.32
N ILE A 268 15.38 5.16 10.68
CA ILE A 268 15.39 6.42 11.41
C ILE A 268 15.75 7.55 10.46
N HIS A 269 14.91 8.58 10.42
CA HIS A 269 15.14 9.74 9.58
C HIS A 269 14.88 11.05 10.33
N SER A 270 15.71 12.06 10.05
CA SER A 270 15.48 13.41 10.56
C SER A 270 14.30 14.06 9.86
N GLN A 271 13.46 14.76 10.61
CA GLN A 271 12.37 15.56 10.09
C GLN A 271 12.84 16.95 9.63
N ARG A 272 11.97 17.68 8.95
CA ARG A 272 12.19 19.10 8.63
C ARG A 272 12.23 19.98 9.89
N GLN A 273 11.54 19.55 10.95
CA GLN A 273 11.57 20.22 12.25
C GLN A 273 12.88 19.88 12.94
N THR A 274 13.65 20.91 13.30
CA THR A 274 14.95 20.77 13.95
C THR A 274 14.83 19.99 15.25
N GLY A 275 15.72 19.01 15.46
CA GLY A 275 15.76 18.18 16.67
C GLY A 275 14.71 17.07 16.72
N LEU A 276 13.86 16.95 15.69
CA LEU A 276 12.89 15.88 15.60
C LEU A 276 13.27 14.84 14.51
N SER A 277 12.89 13.62 14.78
CA SER A 277 13.06 12.46 13.89
C SER A 277 11.82 11.59 13.87
N TYR A 278 11.70 10.73 12.87
CA TYR A 278 10.72 9.65 12.89
C TYR A 278 11.40 8.28 12.79
N ILE A 279 10.72 7.27 13.32
CA ILE A 279 11.10 5.86 13.16
C ILE A 279 10.07 5.18 12.28
N GLY A 280 10.54 4.58 11.18
CA GLY A 280 9.76 3.66 10.37
C GLY A 280 9.91 2.24 10.88
N THR A 281 8.77 1.60 11.18
CA THR A 281 8.70 0.27 11.81
C THR A 281 8.06 -0.72 10.87
N ILE A 282 8.68 -1.88 10.71
CA ILE A 282 8.20 -2.99 9.89
C ILE A 282 7.03 -3.67 10.61
N LEU A 283 5.97 -3.90 9.86
CA LEU A 283 4.86 -4.76 10.28
C LEU A 283 4.94 -6.06 9.47
N PRO A 284 5.20 -7.22 10.10
CA PRO A 284 5.29 -8.48 9.38
C PRO A 284 4.04 -8.73 8.55
N LEU A 285 4.17 -8.74 7.23
CA LEU A 285 3.06 -8.82 6.26
C LEU A 285 1.93 -7.80 6.49
N GLY A 286 2.26 -6.64 7.07
CA GLY A 286 1.30 -5.59 7.41
C GLY A 286 0.44 -5.87 8.64
N ARG A 287 0.74 -6.91 9.43
CA ARG A 287 -0.04 -7.32 10.61
C ARG A 287 0.51 -6.72 11.89
N LEU A 288 -0.39 -6.32 12.77
CA LEU A 288 -0.14 -5.92 14.15
C LEU A 288 -1.10 -6.65 15.10
N GLU A 289 -0.56 -7.33 16.10
CA GLU A 289 -1.33 -7.76 17.25
C GLU A 289 -1.85 -6.52 18.01
N THR A 290 -3.01 -6.62 18.64
CA THR A 290 -3.60 -5.47 19.37
C THR A 290 -2.69 -4.95 20.47
N GLN A 291 -1.92 -5.82 21.12
CA GLN A 291 -0.92 -5.41 22.12
C GLN A 291 0.23 -4.59 21.50
N GLN A 292 0.68 -4.95 20.28
CA GLN A 292 1.69 -4.18 19.54
C GLN A 292 1.15 -2.80 19.14
N LEU A 293 -0.11 -2.74 18.67
CA LEU A 293 -0.75 -1.48 18.30
C LEU A 293 -0.87 -0.54 19.51
N ARG A 294 -1.31 -1.05 20.67
CA ARG A 294 -1.37 -0.28 21.92
C ARG A 294 0.03 0.13 22.39
N GLY A 295 1.01 -0.75 22.30
CA GLY A 295 2.40 -0.45 22.61
C GLY A 295 2.94 0.70 21.76
N LEU A 296 2.77 0.66 20.44
CA LEU A 296 3.17 1.75 19.54
C LEU A 296 2.41 3.05 19.83
N ALA A 297 1.10 2.98 20.12
CA ALA A 297 0.30 4.14 20.51
C ALA A 297 0.82 4.77 21.81
N THR A 298 1.18 3.95 22.80
CA THR A 298 1.81 4.40 24.05
C THR A 298 3.15 5.08 23.80
N LEU A 299 3.99 4.52 22.92
CA LEU A 299 5.26 5.14 22.54
C LEU A 299 5.04 6.50 21.84
N ALA A 300 4.08 6.57 20.92
CA ALA A 300 3.72 7.81 20.23
C ALA A 300 3.22 8.90 21.22
N ALA A 301 2.42 8.50 22.22
CA ALA A 301 1.92 9.41 23.25
C ALA A 301 3.04 9.94 24.17
N HIS A 302 3.99 9.08 24.53
CA HIS A 302 5.02 9.41 25.52
C HIS A 302 6.22 10.13 24.93
N TYR A 303 6.65 9.75 23.71
CA TYR A 303 7.88 10.23 23.09
C TYR A 303 7.65 11.12 21.85
N GLY A 304 6.45 11.10 21.27
CA GLY A 304 6.11 11.83 20.05
C GLY A 304 4.91 12.75 20.23
N SER A 305 4.18 12.98 19.13
CA SER A 305 2.99 13.83 19.09
C SER A 305 1.66 13.10 19.38
N GLY A 306 1.70 11.84 19.78
CA GLY A 306 0.49 11.02 19.97
C GLY A 306 -0.16 10.57 18.66
N ILE A 307 0.62 10.52 17.58
CA ILE A 307 0.14 10.12 16.24
C ILE A 307 0.97 8.94 15.73
N LEU A 308 0.30 7.95 15.18
CA LEU A 308 0.89 6.92 14.30
C LEU A 308 0.52 7.20 12.85
N ARG A 309 1.38 6.81 11.91
CA ARG A 309 1.12 6.98 10.49
C ARG A 309 1.32 5.65 9.76
N PHE A 310 0.23 5.05 9.33
CA PHE A 310 0.29 3.87 8.48
C PHE A 310 0.72 4.23 7.07
N THR A 311 1.42 3.31 6.41
CA THR A 311 1.98 3.54 5.09
C THR A 311 1.35 2.66 4.02
N PRO A 312 1.32 3.07 2.74
CA PRO A 312 0.91 2.21 1.63
C PRO A 312 1.83 1.00 1.40
N TRP A 313 2.97 0.93 2.09
CA TRP A 313 3.87 -0.23 2.13
C TRP A 313 3.55 -1.16 3.32
N GLN A 314 2.37 -0.98 3.95
CA GLN A 314 1.89 -1.81 5.06
C GLN A 314 2.80 -1.78 6.29
N ASN A 315 3.43 -0.65 6.54
CA ASN A 315 4.30 -0.37 7.68
C ASN A 315 3.74 0.80 8.50
N VAL A 316 4.42 1.18 9.60
CA VAL A 316 3.99 2.28 10.47
C VAL A 316 5.15 3.22 10.78
N LEU A 317 4.87 4.52 10.85
CA LEU A 317 5.82 5.53 11.34
C LEU A 317 5.40 6.02 12.72
N LEU A 318 6.40 6.23 13.60
CA LEU A 318 6.32 7.01 14.83
C LEU A 318 7.00 8.36 14.58
N PRO A 319 6.25 9.43 14.29
CA PRO A 319 6.82 10.75 14.04
C PRO A 319 7.04 11.57 15.31
N ASP A 320 7.70 12.71 15.12
CA ASP A 320 7.84 13.79 16.10
C ASP A 320 8.62 13.38 17.36
N LEU A 321 9.52 12.41 17.22
CA LEU A 321 10.38 11.94 18.31
C LEU A 321 11.57 12.87 18.48
N GLN A 322 11.90 13.22 19.74
CA GLN A 322 13.16 13.93 20.02
C GLN A 322 14.34 13.07 19.58
N THR A 323 15.23 13.63 18.77
CA THR A 323 16.39 12.90 18.21
C THR A 323 17.26 12.26 19.31
N SER A 324 17.35 12.89 20.47
CA SER A 324 18.08 12.38 21.63
C SER A 324 17.45 11.14 22.28
N GLN A 325 16.16 10.87 22.01
CA GLN A 325 15.41 9.74 22.59
C GLN A 325 15.25 8.57 21.62
N ILE A 326 15.73 8.71 20.39
CA ILE A 326 15.54 7.72 19.31
C ILE A 326 16.01 6.32 19.73
N ALA A 327 17.21 6.20 20.32
CA ALA A 327 17.74 4.89 20.73
C ALA A 327 16.83 4.19 21.76
N VAL A 328 16.26 4.94 22.70
CA VAL A 328 15.33 4.42 23.70
C VAL A 328 14.03 3.96 23.06
N VAL A 329 13.49 4.75 22.12
CA VAL A 329 12.25 4.37 21.40
C VAL A 329 12.47 3.16 20.52
N GLN A 330 13.59 3.10 19.80
CA GLN A 330 13.95 1.93 18.96
C GLN A 330 14.02 0.65 19.81
N GLN A 331 14.71 0.67 20.93
CA GLN A 331 14.77 -0.48 21.84
C GLN A 331 13.37 -0.92 22.31
N LYS A 332 12.47 0.03 22.59
CA LYS A 332 11.10 -0.27 22.99
C LYS A 332 10.26 -0.85 21.84
N VAL A 333 10.49 -0.44 20.60
CA VAL A 333 9.88 -1.04 19.41
C VAL A 333 10.37 -2.48 19.25
N GLU A 334 11.65 -2.74 19.46
CA GLU A 334 12.21 -4.11 19.44
C GLU A 334 11.63 -4.99 20.56
N GLN A 335 11.38 -4.43 21.74
CA GLN A 335 10.71 -5.15 22.85
C GLN A 335 9.25 -5.52 22.51
N LEU A 336 8.60 -4.83 21.57
CA LEU A 336 7.30 -5.22 21.03
C LEU A 336 7.40 -6.34 19.96
N GLY A 337 8.62 -6.85 19.65
CA GLY A 337 8.87 -7.83 18.62
C GLY A 337 8.78 -7.25 17.20
N LEU A 338 9.05 -5.95 17.05
CA LEU A 338 9.02 -5.25 15.76
C LEU A 338 10.42 -4.75 15.39
N HIS A 339 10.68 -4.62 14.08
CA HIS A 339 11.97 -4.21 13.55
C HIS A 339 11.90 -2.87 12.81
N THR A 340 13.03 -2.17 12.74
CA THR A 340 13.11 -0.86 12.10
C THR A 340 14.06 -0.82 10.90
N SER A 341 14.96 -1.82 10.76
CA SER A 341 15.95 -1.83 9.69
C SER A 341 15.34 -2.11 8.32
N ALA A 342 15.57 -1.25 7.35
CA ALA A 342 15.14 -1.48 5.97
C ALA A 342 15.78 -2.72 5.34
N THR A 343 16.92 -3.19 5.86
CA THR A 343 17.60 -4.41 5.39
C THR A 343 17.15 -5.69 6.07
N HIS A 344 16.21 -5.60 7.04
CA HIS A 344 15.61 -6.79 7.63
C HIS A 344 14.80 -7.56 6.57
N PRO A 345 14.86 -8.91 6.48
CA PRO A 345 14.17 -9.67 5.45
C PRO A 345 12.66 -9.38 5.36
N GLN A 346 12.00 -9.17 6.49
CA GLN A 346 10.57 -8.82 6.53
C GLN A 346 10.23 -7.44 5.96
N SER A 347 11.23 -6.57 5.72
CA SER A 347 10.99 -5.16 5.35
C SER A 347 10.25 -4.99 4.03
N ALA A 348 10.45 -5.91 3.09
CA ALA A 348 10.00 -5.83 1.72
C ALA A 348 9.29 -7.12 1.23
N ILE A 349 9.02 -8.07 2.13
CA ILE A 349 8.19 -9.24 1.81
C ILE A 349 6.72 -8.84 1.92
N VAL A 350 5.96 -9.10 0.86
CA VAL A 350 4.51 -8.88 0.83
C VAL A 350 3.77 -10.16 0.46
N ALA A 351 2.64 -10.43 1.07
CA ALA A 351 1.83 -11.61 0.80
C ALA A 351 0.34 -11.26 0.74
N CYS A 352 -0.40 -11.97 -0.10
CA CYS A 352 -1.86 -11.94 -0.04
C CYS A 352 -2.37 -12.80 1.14
N SER A 353 -3.69 -12.82 1.38
CA SER A 353 -4.27 -13.54 2.52
C SER A 353 -4.19 -15.08 2.45
N GLY A 354 -3.66 -15.64 1.37
CA GLY A 354 -3.45 -17.09 1.25
C GLY A 354 -4.71 -17.94 1.34
N THR A 355 -4.54 -19.25 1.47
CA THR A 355 -5.64 -20.22 1.60
C THR A 355 -6.45 -20.02 2.88
N THR A 356 -5.89 -19.43 3.92
CA THR A 356 -6.61 -19.12 5.17
C THR A 356 -7.72 -18.09 4.96
N GLY A 357 -7.49 -17.07 4.11
CA GLY A 357 -8.43 -15.96 3.91
C GLY A 357 -9.08 -15.89 2.53
N CYS A 358 -8.64 -16.68 1.54
CA CYS A 358 -9.07 -16.54 0.14
C CYS A 358 -9.25 -17.87 -0.58
N LYS A 359 -10.48 -18.13 -1.06
CA LYS A 359 -10.82 -19.35 -1.83
C LYS A 359 -10.07 -19.48 -3.18
N SER A 360 -9.56 -18.38 -3.71
CA SER A 360 -8.82 -18.39 -4.98
C SER A 360 -7.33 -18.69 -4.80
N SER A 361 -6.84 -18.76 -3.56
CA SER A 361 -5.44 -19.04 -3.29
C SER A 361 -5.14 -20.52 -3.42
N ALA A 362 -4.00 -20.85 -4.02
CA ALA A 362 -3.51 -22.22 -4.12
C ALA A 362 -2.59 -22.62 -2.94
N THR A 363 -2.02 -21.63 -2.22
CA THR A 363 -1.02 -21.84 -1.18
C THR A 363 -1.29 -20.96 0.04
N ASN A 364 -0.72 -21.32 1.20
CA ASN A 364 -0.77 -20.49 2.41
C ASN A 364 0.31 -19.42 2.40
N THR A 365 0.15 -18.44 1.51
CA THR A 365 1.15 -17.39 1.24
C THR A 365 1.63 -16.64 2.48
N GLN A 366 0.81 -16.46 3.52
CA GLN A 366 1.23 -15.77 4.74
C GLN A 366 2.17 -16.62 5.59
N ALA A 367 1.83 -17.91 5.81
CA ALA A 367 2.70 -18.81 6.55
C ALA A 367 4.04 -19.02 5.82
N ASP A 368 3.99 -19.20 4.51
CA ASP A 368 5.17 -19.40 3.66
C ASP A 368 6.08 -18.17 3.64
N ALA A 369 5.50 -16.96 3.55
CA ALA A 369 6.24 -15.72 3.56
C ALA A 369 6.95 -15.48 4.92
N LEU A 370 6.29 -15.78 6.03
CA LEU A 370 6.90 -15.68 7.37
C LEU A 370 7.99 -16.72 7.55
N ALA A 371 7.77 -17.96 7.10
CA ALA A 371 8.79 -19.02 7.15
C ALA A 371 10.03 -18.66 6.32
N LEU A 372 9.85 -18.11 5.11
CA LEU A 372 10.95 -17.60 4.30
C LEU A 372 11.70 -16.46 5.01
N ALA A 373 10.96 -15.50 5.59
CA ALA A 373 11.58 -14.36 6.27
C ALA A 373 12.45 -14.81 7.44
N THR A 374 11.95 -15.74 8.28
CA THR A 374 12.70 -16.33 9.39
C THR A 374 13.94 -17.08 8.90
N TYR A 375 13.80 -17.88 7.85
CA TYR A 375 14.94 -18.58 7.26
C TYR A 375 16.01 -17.60 6.78
N LEU A 376 15.63 -16.54 6.04
CA LEU A 376 16.59 -15.56 5.52
C LEU A 376 17.28 -14.77 6.65
N GLU A 377 16.56 -14.46 7.74
CA GLU A 377 17.14 -13.78 8.91
C GLU A 377 18.29 -14.58 9.54
N GLU A 378 18.16 -15.91 9.58
CA GLU A 378 19.16 -16.80 10.15
C GLU A 378 20.35 -17.07 9.20
N HIS A 379 20.14 -16.98 7.87
CA HIS A 379 21.10 -17.47 6.89
C HIS A 379 21.81 -16.40 6.08
N ILE A 380 21.25 -15.19 5.93
CA ILE A 380 21.85 -14.15 5.10
C ILE A 380 21.67 -12.74 5.68
N ALA A 381 22.75 -11.97 5.74
CA ALA A 381 22.68 -10.54 6.04
C ALA A 381 22.43 -9.76 4.73
N LEU A 382 21.25 -9.12 4.63
CA LEU A 382 20.95 -8.24 3.52
C LEU A 382 21.53 -6.85 3.75
N ASP A 383 22.04 -6.22 2.69
CA ASP A 383 22.54 -4.84 2.71
C ASP A 383 21.64 -3.86 1.95
N CYS A 384 20.60 -4.37 1.31
CA CYS A 384 19.53 -3.59 0.70
C CYS A 384 18.20 -4.36 0.83
N PRO A 385 17.07 -3.66 0.79
CA PRO A 385 15.76 -4.29 0.76
C PRO A 385 15.57 -5.08 -0.54
N ILE A 386 14.97 -6.27 -0.44
CA ILE A 386 14.59 -7.11 -1.60
C ILE A 386 13.10 -7.36 -1.56
N ASN A 387 12.36 -6.87 -2.56
CA ASN A 387 10.93 -7.04 -2.62
C ASN A 387 10.53 -8.44 -3.10
N ILE A 388 10.07 -9.27 -2.17
CA ILE A 388 9.58 -10.62 -2.45
C ILE A 388 8.06 -10.63 -2.31
N HIS A 389 7.36 -10.97 -3.40
CA HIS A 389 5.91 -10.94 -3.48
C HIS A 389 5.33 -12.36 -3.54
N PHE A 390 4.62 -12.76 -2.49
CA PHE A 390 3.84 -13.99 -2.45
C PHE A 390 2.40 -13.75 -2.92
N SER A 391 2.01 -14.34 -4.02
CA SER A 391 0.65 -14.32 -4.53
C SER A 391 0.09 -15.74 -4.61
N GLY A 392 -1.02 -16.02 -3.96
CA GLY A 392 -1.66 -17.33 -3.98
C GLY A 392 -2.39 -17.67 -5.29
N CYS A 393 -2.44 -16.74 -6.25
CA CYS A 393 -3.02 -16.92 -7.58
C CYS A 393 -2.62 -15.75 -8.49
N GLU A 394 -2.95 -15.83 -9.77
CA GLU A 394 -2.64 -14.80 -10.77
C GLU A 394 -3.31 -13.42 -10.55
N LYS A 395 -4.23 -13.26 -9.58
CA LYS A 395 -4.90 -11.98 -9.34
C LYS A 395 -3.99 -10.91 -8.75
N SER A 396 -2.84 -11.27 -8.15
CA SER A 396 -1.83 -10.35 -7.62
C SER A 396 -2.40 -9.30 -6.65
N CYS A 397 -3.15 -9.74 -5.64
CA CYS A 397 -3.93 -8.84 -4.79
C CYS A 397 -3.09 -8.04 -3.78
N ALA A 398 -1.93 -8.56 -3.36
CA ALA A 398 -1.05 -7.88 -2.41
C ALA A 398 -0.26 -6.74 -3.08
N GLN A 399 0.19 -6.97 -4.31
CA GLN A 399 0.99 -6.02 -5.08
C GLN A 399 0.63 -6.12 -6.56
N HIS A 400 0.48 -4.98 -7.25
CA HIS A 400 0.09 -4.93 -8.65
C HIS A 400 1.21 -4.49 -9.61
N HIS A 401 2.38 -4.13 -9.09
CA HIS A 401 3.59 -3.82 -9.86
C HIS A 401 4.59 -4.97 -9.72
N THR A 402 5.54 -5.06 -10.64
CA THR A 402 6.61 -6.06 -10.62
C THR A 402 7.45 -5.92 -9.35
N SER A 403 7.80 -7.07 -8.75
CA SER A 403 8.71 -7.21 -7.61
C SER A 403 10.12 -7.62 -8.07
N ASP A 404 11.07 -7.65 -7.17
CA ASP A 404 12.38 -8.25 -7.43
C ASP A 404 12.25 -9.76 -7.67
N ILE A 405 11.47 -10.42 -6.81
CA ILE A 405 11.12 -11.85 -6.91
C ILE A 405 9.62 -11.98 -6.70
N ALA A 406 8.90 -12.63 -7.63
CA ALA A 406 7.49 -12.97 -7.44
C ALA A 406 7.31 -14.49 -7.35
N LEU A 407 6.50 -14.89 -6.38
CA LEU A 407 6.17 -16.27 -6.06
C LEU A 407 4.67 -16.46 -6.23
N VAL A 408 4.25 -17.15 -7.29
CA VAL A 408 2.83 -17.37 -7.61
C VAL A 408 2.47 -18.80 -7.25
N GLY A 409 1.60 -18.95 -6.26
CA GLY A 409 1.16 -20.25 -5.75
C GLY A 409 0.40 -21.07 -6.77
N VAL A 410 0.72 -22.35 -6.84
CA VAL A 410 0.05 -23.35 -7.66
C VAL A 410 -0.28 -24.58 -6.83
N ALA A 411 -1.42 -25.19 -7.11
CA ALA A 411 -1.79 -26.47 -6.51
C ALA A 411 -1.21 -27.59 -7.37
N GLN A 412 -0.33 -28.41 -6.82
CA GLN A 412 0.25 -29.54 -7.53
C GLN A 412 0.31 -30.79 -6.66
N ASN A 413 -0.40 -31.85 -7.07
CA ASN A 413 -0.31 -33.20 -6.50
C ASN A 413 -0.32 -33.30 -4.96
N GLY A 414 -1.03 -32.37 -4.28
CA GLY A 414 -1.21 -32.39 -2.83
C GLY A 414 -0.11 -31.69 -2.01
N TYR A 415 0.83 -30.99 -2.65
CA TYR A 415 1.80 -30.13 -1.97
C TYR A 415 1.79 -28.70 -2.50
N GLU A 416 2.19 -27.75 -1.66
CA GLU A 416 2.31 -26.34 -2.02
C GLU A 416 3.56 -26.11 -2.88
N ALA A 417 3.37 -25.45 -4.02
CA ALA A 417 4.43 -25.10 -4.95
C ALA A 417 4.24 -23.68 -5.48
N TYR A 418 5.29 -23.12 -6.05
CA TYR A 418 5.30 -21.77 -6.59
C TYR A 418 5.92 -21.73 -7.98
N HIS A 419 5.36 -20.90 -8.86
CA HIS A 419 6.10 -20.38 -9.99
C HIS A 419 6.97 -19.23 -9.50
N VAL A 420 8.23 -19.22 -9.86
CA VAL A 420 9.22 -18.21 -9.48
C VAL A 420 9.49 -17.30 -10.67
N TYR A 421 9.28 -15.99 -10.47
CA TYR A 421 9.55 -14.97 -11.48
C TYR A 421 10.55 -13.96 -10.96
N VAL A 422 11.35 -13.36 -11.86
CA VAL A 422 12.36 -12.34 -11.53
C VAL A 422 12.40 -11.22 -12.57
N GLY A 423 12.74 -10.03 -12.11
CA GLY A 423 13.00 -8.89 -12.97
C GLY A 423 11.79 -8.44 -13.79
N GLU A 424 12.06 -7.78 -14.90
CA GLU A 424 11.07 -7.26 -15.85
C GLU A 424 11.56 -7.55 -17.26
N ASP A 425 10.66 -7.91 -18.15
CA ASP A 425 10.97 -7.93 -19.57
C ASP A 425 10.20 -6.82 -20.27
N ALA A 426 10.91 -5.75 -20.61
CA ALA A 426 10.34 -4.60 -21.31
C ALA A 426 10.16 -4.86 -22.82
N SER A 427 10.69 -5.98 -23.35
CA SER A 427 10.70 -6.30 -24.78
C SER A 427 9.71 -7.40 -25.16
N ASP A 428 9.11 -8.10 -24.19
CA ASP A 428 8.21 -9.22 -24.43
C ASP A 428 6.76 -8.77 -24.23
N GLU A 429 5.96 -8.78 -25.32
CA GLU A 429 4.52 -8.51 -25.28
C GLU A 429 3.76 -9.54 -24.41
N ASP A 430 4.37 -10.71 -24.14
CA ASP A 430 3.89 -11.77 -23.24
C ASP A 430 4.46 -11.66 -21.80
N SER A 431 5.20 -10.60 -21.47
CA SER A 431 5.75 -10.44 -20.12
C SER A 431 4.61 -10.40 -19.09
N THR A 432 4.61 -11.37 -18.19
CA THR A 432 3.59 -11.43 -17.14
C THR A 432 3.80 -10.25 -16.19
N LYS A 433 2.73 -9.76 -15.57
CA LYS A 433 2.81 -8.74 -14.48
C LYS A 433 3.68 -9.15 -13.29
N PHE A 434 4.23 -10.37 -13.30
CA PHE A 434 5.11 -10.92 -12.28
C PHE A 434 6.60 -10.86 -12.65
N GLY A 435 6.92 -10.65 -13.94
CA GLY A 435 8.27 -10.68 -14.48
C GLY A 435 8.55 -11.91 -15.35
N ARG A 436 9.84 -12.20 -15.58
CA ARG A 436 10.31 -13.33 -16.38
C ARG A 436 10.26 -14.64 -15.59
N SER A 437 9.72 -15.72 -16.17
CA SER A 437 9.64 -17.03 -15.51
C SER A 437 11.02 -17.64 -15.31
N LEU A 438 11.43 -17.88 -14.06
CA LEU A 438 12.69 -18.51 -13.72
C LEU A 438 12.50 -20.00 -13.43
N TYR A 439 11.53 -20.36 -12.56
CA TYR A 439 11.17 -21.76 -12.28
C TYR A 439 9.66 -21.93 -12.25
N GLN A 440 9.23 -23.11 -12.65
CA GLN A 440 7.82 -23.51 -12.58
C GLN A 440 7.65 -24.68 -11.60
N ASN A 441 6.55 -24.65 -10.85
CA ASN A 441 6.16 -25.71 -9.92
C ASN A 441 7.27 -26.06 -8.88
N TYR A 442 7.94 -25.05 -8.35
CA TYR A 442 9.01 -25.23 -7.37
C TYR A 442 8.42 -25.49 -5.99
N ALA A 443 8.79 -26.61 -5.36
CA ALA A 443 8.23 -27.00 -4.07
C ALA A 443 8.63 -26.00 -2.96
N PHE A 444 7.69 -25.60 -2.10
CA PHE A 444 7.99 -24.64 -1.04
C PHE A 444 9.10 -25.09 -0.10
N THR A 445 9.21 -26.39 0.19
CA THR A 445 10.27 -26.94 1.05
C THR A 445 11.68 -26.66 0.56
N GLN A 446 11.88 -26.43 -0.74
CA GLN A 446 13.16 -26.11 -1.36
C GLN A 446 13.33 -24.61 -1.64
N LEU A 447 12.23 -23.85 -1.57
CA LEU A 447 12.18 -22.44 -1.96
C LEU A 447 13.11 -21.55 -1.10
N PRO A 448 13.18 -21.68 0.25
CA PRO A 448 14.05 -20.84 1.07
C PRO A 448 15.53 -20.93 0.66
N GLY A 449 16.04 -22.14 0.40
CA GLY A 449 17.41 -22.33 -0.06
C GLY A 449 17.67 -21.75 -1.45
N LEU A 450 16.69 -21.85 -2.37
CA LEU A 450 16.78 -21.21 -3.68
C LEU A 450 16.87 -19.68 -3.56
N ILE A 451 15.99 -19.07 -2.75
CA ILE A 451 15.98 -17.62 -2.56
C ILE A 451 17.29 -17.15 -1.91
N GLU A 452 17.77 -17.84 -0.88
CA GLU A 452 19.08 -17.55 -0.28
C GLU A 452 20.18 -17.57 -1.34
N GLN A 453 20.23 -18.61 -2.17
CA GLN A 453 21.23 -18.76 -3.22
C GLN A 453 21.15 -17.61 -4.25
N MET A 454 19.93 -17.23 -4.68
CA MET A 454 19.73 -16.09 -5.58
C MET A 454 20.28 -14.78 -4.98
N LEU A 455 20.04 -14.55 -3.69
CA LEU A 455 20.48 -13.35 -2.99
C LEU A 455 22.02 -13.35 -2.81
N ARG A 456 22.63 -14.50 -2.49
CA ARG A 456 24.11 -14.62 -2.43
C ARG A 456 24.77 -14.40 -3.78
N VAL A 457 24.22 -14.95 -4.87
CA VAL A 457 24.71 -14.71 -6.24
C VAL A 457 24.63 -13.22 -6.57
N TYR A 458 23.50 -12.58 -6.27
CA TYR A 458 23.35 -11.13 -6.45
C TYR A 458 24.38 -10.32 -5.66
N GLN A 459 24.52 -10.56 -4.35
CA GLN A 459 25.48 -9.83 -3.51
C GLN A 459 26.92 -9.98 -3.99
N ASN A 460 27.29 -11.17 -4.49
CA ASN A 460 28.66 -11.48 -4.95
C ASN A 460 28.95 -10.99 -6.36
N GLN A 461 27.95 -10.85 -7.24
CA GLN A 461 28.15 -10.60 -8.68
C GLN A 461 27.55 -9.29 -9.19
N ARG A 462 26.89 -8.49 -8.34
CA ARG A 462 26.45 -7.15 -8.71
C ARG A 462 27.64 -6.25 -9.03
N SER A 463 27.47 -5.35 -9.99
CA SER A 463 28.55 -4.47 -10.50
C SER A 463 29.00 -3.44 -9.48
N HIS A 464 28.11 -2.99 -8.60
CA HIS A 464 28.37 -2.03 -7.52
C HIS A 464 27.27 -2.12 -6.45
N SER A 465 27.52 -1.60 -5.26
CA SER A 465 26.62 -1.70 -4.09
C SER A 465 25.24 -1.09 -4.28
N GLN A 466 25.07 -0.17 -5.23
CA GLN A 466 23.78 0.48 -5.54
C GLN A 466 23.03 -0.22 -6.67
N GLU A 467 23.56 -1.26 -7.30
CA GLU A 467 22.83 -2.03 -8.30
C GLU A 467 21.68 -2.76 -7.63
N THR A 468 20.44 -2.52 -8.07
CA THR A 468 19.26 -3.21 -7.52
C THR A 468 19.22 -4.67 -8.00
N PHE A 469 18.55 -5.54 -7.25
CA PHE A 469 18.34 -6.93 -7.64
C PHE A 469 17.70 -7.03 -9.03
N LYS A 470 16.70 -6.20 -9.30
CA LYS A 470 16.01 -6.14 -10.60
C LYS A 470 16.97 -5.79 -11.76
N HIS A 471 17.85 -4.77 -11.57
CA HIS A 471 18.85 -4.43 -12.58
C HIS A 471 19.83 -5.56 -12.79
N PHE A 472 20.29 -6.19 -11.71
CA PHE A 472 21.20 -7.33 -11.78
C PHE A 472 20.61 -8.47 -12.61
N VAL A 473 19.41 -8.97 -12.28
CA VAL A 473 18.83 -10.11 -12.98
C VAL A 473 18.50 -9.77 -14.44
N ASN A 474 18.16 -8.52 -14.76
CA ASN A 474 17.84 -8.09 -16.12
C ASN A 474 19.05 -8.03 -17.06
N ARG A 475 20.29 -8.07 -16.53
CA ARG A 475 21.51 -8.17 -17.36
C ARG A 475 21.72 -9.54 -18.00
N TYR A 476 21.04 -10.57 -17.50
CA TYR A 476 21.29 -11.96 -17.87
C TYR A 476 20.06 -12.60 -18.51
N ALA A 477 20.29 -13.48 -19.48
CA ALA A 477 19.24 -14.37 -19.95
C ALA A 477 18.84 -15.38 -18.87
N ILE A 478 17.61 -15.92 -18.93
CA ILE A 478 17.13 -16.91 -17.93
C ILE A 478 18.05 -18.14 -17.88
N ALA A 479 18.58 -18.59 -19.02
CA ALA A 479 19.53 -19.72 -19.06
C ALA A 479 20.84 -19.44 -18.31
N GLU A 480 21.35 -18.20 -18.38
CA GLU A 480 22.55 -17.79 -17.66
C GLU A 480 22.29 -17.71 -16.14
N LEU A 481 21.12 -17.20 -15.72
CA LEU A 481 20.70 -17.22 -14.32
C LEU A 481 20.63 -18.65 -13.77
N HIS A 482 20.06 -19.59 -14.53
CA HIS A 482 20.05 -21.01 -14.16
C HIS A 482 21.47 -21.57 -13.97
N GLN A 483 22.41 -21.25 -14.89
CA GLN A 483 23.79 -21.71 -14.80
C GLN A 483 24.50 -21.15 -13.55
N MET A 484 24.31 -19.85 -13.24
CA MET A 484 24.86 -19.22 -12.03
C MET A 484 24.33 -19.88 -10.75
N LEU A 485 23.05 -20.21 -10.71
CA LEU A 485 22.44 -20.87 -9.56
C LEU A 485 22.88 -22.33 -9.42
N SER A 486 23.13 -23.05 -10.51
CA SER A 486 23.60 -24.43 -10.48
C SER A 486 25.10 -24.53 -10.04
N SER A 487 25.95 -23.63 -10.52
CA SER A 487 27.38 -23.64 -10.19
C SER A 487 27.71 -23.26 -8.75
N SER A 488 26.81 -22.52 -8.07
CA SER A 488 27.00 -22.15 -6.66
C SER A 488 26.71 -23.31 -5.68
N SER A 489 25.97 -24.33 -6.13
CA SER A 489 25.62 -25.51 -5.31
C SER A 489 26.79 -26.45 -5.09
N ASP A 490 27.80 -26.47 -5.99
CA ASP A 490 28.94 -27.37 -5.89
C ASP A 490 30.05 -26.86 -4.95
N CYS A 491 30.05 -25.56 -4.59
CA CYS A 491 31.11 -24.99 -3.74
C CYS A 491 30.91 -25.28 -2.22
N GLY A 492 29.72 -25.77 -1.81
CA GLY A 492 29.38 -26.08 -0.41
C GLY A 492 29.77 -27.51 0.06
N LEU A 493 30.16 -28.40 -0.83
CA LEU A 493 30.45 -29.81 -0.52
C LEU A 493 31.92 -30.17 -0.43
N MET A 494 32.87 -29.23 -0.60
CA MET A 494 34.30 -29.51 -0.52
C MET A 494 34.98 -29.01 0.77
N GLY A 495 34.32 -29.02 1.89
CA GLY A 495 34.90 -28.51 3.15
C GLY A 495 34.71 -29.36 4.39
N VAL A 496 34.70 -30.72 4.29
CA VAL A 496 34.98 -31.61 5.46
C VAL A 496 35.60 -32.91 4.97
N LYS A 497 36.90 -32.87 4.74
CA LYS A 497 37.77 -34.05 4.83
C LYS A 497 39.12 -33.58 5.38
N GLY A 498 39.36 -33.90 6.64
CA GLY A 498 40.65 -33.71 7.30
C GLY A 498 40.49 -33.79 8.81
#